data_71eb8fca5d5698699535bef23e492a8e
#
_entry.id   71eb8fca5d5698699535bef23e492a8e
#
_cell.length_a   1.000
_cell.length_b   1.000
_cell.length_c   1.000
_cell.angle_alpha   90.00
_cell.angle_beta   90.00
_cell.angle_gamma   90.00
#
_symmetry.space_group_name_H-M   'P 1'
#
loop_
_entity.id
_entity.type
_entity.pdbx_description
1 polymer ?
#
loop_
_entity_poly.entity_id
_entity_poly.type
_entity_poly.pdbx_seq_one_letter_code
_entity_poly.pdbx_strand_id
1 'polypeptide(L)'
;MTDGRTAARGPGERRPSTPPDPPVVGTIERALAVLDLIASSSQEDMGVTEVSKDLGLSKAVIHRVLTTLVARDYLQVDPSTRRYRLGPMALVLGSAYLDRLDLRALALPLMHELSERTGETVTFSLRNGSSRMYVDQVTPDREIKMSVAIGRSYPLHAGSSSKSFLAFLPEDEQERYLQNRDLARLTDTTIIDPERLRDELATIRERGYAVSLEERQAGAGSVAAPIRDRAGRPIAAISVCGPVERFRGQMDIVPPLLLDVCDGLSRQLGHRTNGHD
;
A
#
# COMPACT_ATOMS: atom_id res chain seq x y z
N MET A 1 -59.94 1.59 -46.68
CA MET A 1 -59.02 2.70 -46.95
C MET A 1 -58.58 3.17 -45.60
N THR A 2 -57.39 2.71 -45.15
CA THR A 2 -56.36 3.60 -44.86
C THR A 2 -55.27 3.01 -44.02
N ASP A 3 -54.20 3.28 -44.41
CA ASP A 3 -52.80 2.93 -44.26
C ASP A 3 -52.30 3.00 -42.79
N GLY A 4 -51.74 1.90 -42.32
CA GLY A 4 -51.04 1.83 -41.04
C GLY A 4 -49.53 1.74 -41.24
N ARG A 5 -48.81 2.83 -41.02
CA ARG A 5 -47.34 2.85 -41.04
C ARG A 5 -46.75 2.28 -39.74
N THR A 6 -46.14 1.12 -39.87
CA THR A 6 -45.32 0.49 -38.85
C THR A 6 -43.95 1.19 -38.82
N ALA A 7 -43.59 1.82 -37.69
CA ALA A 7 -42.29 2.40 -37.49
C ALA A 7 -41.29 1.28 -37.11
N ALA A 8 -40.24 1.13 -37.91
CA ALA A 8 -39.13 0.23 -37.64
C ALA A 8 -38.28 0.77 -36.49
N ARG A 9 -38.11 -0.04 -35.43
CA ARG A 9 -37.10 0.20 -34.40
C ARG A 9 -35.71 -0.13 -34.93
N GLY A 10 -34.80 0.83 -34.90
CA GLY A 10 -33.40 0.66 -35.24
C GLY A 10 -32.65 -0.30 -34.30
N PRO A 11 -31.54 -0.89 -34.71
CA PRO A 11 -30.78 -1.86 -33.93
C PRO A 11 -30.09 -1.14 -32.74
N GLY A 12 -30.39 -1.62 -31.53
CA GLY A 12 -29.79 -1.15 -30.32
C GLY A 12 -28.28 -1.39 -30.31
N GLU A 13 -27.52 -0.34 -30.06
CA GLU A 13 -26.08 -0.39 -29.78
C GLU A 13 -25.81 -1.29 -28.58
N ARG A 14 -25.12 -2.40 -28.85
CA ARG A 14 -24.59 -3.28 -27.80
C ARG A 14 -23.43 -2.55 -27.14
N ARG A 15 -23.60 -2.19 -25.85
CA ARG A 15 -22.50 -1.76 -25.00
C ARG A 15 -21.42 -2.86 -24.98
N PRO A 16 -20.12 -2.51 -25.05
CA PRO A 16 -19.06 -3.50 -24.94
C PRO A 16 -19.16 -4.15 -23.55
N SER A 17 -19.37 -5.45 -23.51
CA SER A 17 -19.33 -6.25 -22.30
C SER A 17 -17.91 -6.26 -21.73
N THR A 18 -17.74 -5.81 -20.52
CA THR A 18 -16.51 -6.05 -19.74
C THR A 18 -16.20 -7.54 -19.78
N PRO A 19 -14.96 -7.95 -20.10
CA PRO A 19 -14.61 -9.36 -20.08
C PRO A 19 -14.90 -9.93 -18.70
N PRO A 20 -15.48 -11.14 -18.59
CA PRO A 20 -15.74 -11.77 -17.30
C PRO A 20 -14.41 -11.99 -16.57
N ASP A 21 -14.41 -11.74 -15.26
CA ASP A 21 -13.29 -12.06 -14.38
C ASP A 21 -12.90 -13.53 -14.60
N PRO A 22 -11.60 -13.86 -14.65
CA PRO A 22 -11.17 -15.25 -14.82
C PRO A 22 -11.76 -16.11 -13.70
N PRO A 23 -12.16 -17.37 -13.98
CA PRO A 23 -12.76 -18.24 -13.00
C PRO A 23 -11.79 -18.45 -11.83
N VAL A 24 -12.14 -17.94 -10.66
CA VAL A 24 -11.34 -18.11 -9.45
C VAL A 24 -11.45 -19.56 -8.99
N VAL A 25 -10.33 -20.27 -8.94
CA VAL A 25 -10.30 -21.67 -8.45
C VAL A 25 -10.38 -21.63 -6.92
N GLY A 26 -11.53 -21.91 -6.35
CA GLY A 26 -11.85 -21.74 -4.93
C GLY A 26 -10.85 -22.40 -3.94
N THR A 27 -10.08 -23.41 -4.34
CA THR A 27 -9.01 -24.00 -3.51
C THR A 27 -7.79 -23.11 -3.40
N ILE A 28 -7.39 -22.46 -4.50
CA ILE A 28 -6.25 -21.53 -4.53
C ILE A 28 -6.59 -20.27 -3.74
N GLU A 29 -7.80 -19.74 -3.95
CA GLU A 29 -8.28 -18.57 -3.19
C GLU A 29 -8.25 -18.80 -1.67
N ARG A 30 -8.70 -19.99 -1.22
CA ARG A 30 -8.65 -20.36 0.19
C ARG A 30 -7.22 -20.46 0.72
N ALA A 31 -6.28 -20.98 -0.08
CA ALA A 31 -4.88 -21.07 0.31
C ALA A 31 -4.25 -19.67 0.45
N LEU A 32 -4.53 -18.77 -0.48
CA LEU A 32 -4.08 -17.37 -0.42
C LEU A 32 -4.70 -16.65 0.78
N ALA A 33 -6.01 -16.81 1.03
CA ALA A 33 -6.68 -16.20 2.17
C ALA A 33 -6.10 -16.66 3.53
N VAL A 34 -5.69 -17.92 3.63
CA VAL A 34 -5.00 -18.45 4.82
C VAL A 34 -3.63 -17.79 5.01
N LEU A 35 -2.85 -17.65 3.93
CA LEU A 35 -1.54 -16.99 3.98
C LEU A 35 -1.69 -15.51 4.37
N ASP A 36 -2.63 -14.81 3.75
CA ASP A 36 -2.90 -13.40 4.03
C ASP A 36 -3.33 -13.18 5.49
N LEU A 37 -4.19 -14.06 6.02
CA LEU A 37 -4.63 -13.99 7.41
C LEU A 37 -3.45 -14.16 8.38
N ILE A 38 -2.63 -15.21 8.19
CA ILE A 38 -1.48 -15.48 9.07
C ILE A 38 -0.43 -14.36 8.95
N ALA A 39 -0.17 -13.87 7.73
CA ALA A 39 0.78 -12.79 7.51
C ALA A 39 0.35 -11.44 8.11
N SER A 40 -0.95 -11.18 8.17
CA SER A 40 -1.51 -9.92 8.72
C SER A 40 -1.86 -9.99 10.21
N SER A 41 -1.81 -11.17 10.81
CA SER A 41 -2.11 -11.37 12.23
C SER A 41 -1.10 -10.62 13.10
N SER A 42 -1.58 -10.05 14.21
CA SER A 42 -0.73 -9.53 15.28
C SER A 42 -0.19 -10.64 16.20
N GLN A 43 -0.71 -11.86 16.08
CA GLN A 43 -0.22 -13.04 16.80
C GLN A 43 0.92 -13.68 16.02
N GLU A 44 1.90 -14.23 16.72
CA GLU A 44 3.03 -14.91 16.10
C GLU A 44 2.62 -16.19 15.36
N ASP A 45 1.57 -16.87 15.84
CA ASP A 45 1.03 -18.09 15.28
C ASP A 45 -0.51 -18.17 15.45
N MET A 46 -1.17 -19.06 14.69
CA MET A 46 -2.62 -19.26 14.71
C MET A 46 -2.99 -20.74 14.71
N GLY A 47 -4.03 -21.10 15.47
CA GLY A 47 -4.62 -22.44 15.49
C GLY A 47 -5.67 -22.65 14.40
N VAL A 48 -5.92 -23.91 14.02
CA VAL A 48 -6.95 -24.29 13.03
C VAL A 48 -8.32 -23.68 13.35
N THR A 49 -8.69 -23.62 14.63
CA THR A 49 -10.01 -23.10 15.05
C THR A 49 -10.12 -21.60 14.84
N GLU A 50 -9.06 -20.84 15.09
CA GLU A 50 -9.00 -19.40 14.87
C GLU A 50 -9.10 -19.09 13.38
N VAL A 51 -8.24 -19.70 12.55
CA VAL A 51 -8.27 -19.55 11.09
C VAL A 51 -9.64 -19.96 10.51
N SER A 52 -10.25 -21.04 10.99
CA SER A 52 -11.58 -21.48 10.57
C SER A 52 -12.66 -20.46 10.88
N LYS A 53 -12.61 -19.85 12.07
CA LYS A 53 -13.55 -18.82 12.50
C LYS A 53 -13.41 -17.54 11.68
N ASP A 54 -12.18 -17.05 11.50
CA ASP A 54 -11.91 -15.78 10.84
C ASP A 54 -12.22 -15.82 9.34
N LEU A 55 -11.98 -16.96 8.69
CA LEU A 55 -12.29 -17.15 7.26
C LEU A 55 -13.71 -17.70 6.99
N GLY A 56 -14.48 -18.07 8.01
CA GLY A 56 -15.82 -18.65 7.84
C GLY A 56 -15.83 -20.01 7.14
N LEU A 57 -14.71 -20.77 7.18
CA LEU A 57 -14.56 -22.04 6.50
C LEU A 57 -14.54 -23.21 7.51
N SER A 58 -14.96 -24.39 7.07
CA SER A 58 -14.95 -25.56 7.95
C SER A 58 -13.53 -25.97 8.35
N LYS A 59 -13.34 -26.48 9.57
CA LYS A 59 -12.05 -26.98 10.08
C LYS A 59 -11.40 -28.02 9.18
N ALA A 60 -12.21 -28.88 8.53
CA ALA A 60 -11.69 -29.88 7.60
C ALA A 60 -11.08 -29.26 6.33
N VAL A 61 -11.69 -28.20 5.81
CA VAL A 61 -11.17 -27.44 4.67
C VAL A 61 -9.85 -26.74 5.08
N ILE A 62 -9.86 -26.01 6.19
CA ILE A 62 -8.68 -25.31 6.70
C ILE A 62 -7.53 -26.28 6.97
N HIS A 63 -7.79 -27.41 7.61
CA HIS A 63 -6.74 -28.40 7.88
C HIS A 63 -6.05 -28.90 6.61
N ARG A 64 -6.81 -29.17 5.54
CA ARG A 64 -6.22 -29.59 4.25
C ARG A 64 -5.37 -28.49 3.62
N VAL A 65 -5.83 -27.24 3.68
CA VAL A 65 -5.07 -26.09 3.17
C VAL A 65 -3.78 -25.91 3.96
N LEU A 66 -3.85 -25.88 5.29
CA LEU A 66 -2.68 -25.74 6.17
C LEU A 66 -1.67 -26.87 5.94
N THR A 67 -2.11 -28.13 5.85
CA THR A 67 -1.24 -29.27 5.57
C THR A 67 -0.51 -29.12 4.23
N THR A 68 -1.21 -28.65 3.19
CA THR A 68 -0.61 -28.41 1.88
C THR A 68 0.42 -27.28 1.92
N LEU A 69 0.13 -26.19 2.62
CA LEU A 69 1.04 -25.06 2.76
C LEU A 69 2.27 -25.42 3.60
N VAL A 70 2.13 -26.25 4.63
CA VAL A 70 3.25 -26.80 5.41
C VAL A 70 4.13 -27.72 4.55
N ALA A 71 3.51 -28.61 3.74
CA ALA A 71 4.26 -29.51 2.85
C ALA A 71 5.05 -28.77 1.76
N ARG A 72 4.80 -27.48 1.54
CA ARG A 72 5.49 -26.61 0.59
C ARG A 72 6.27 -25.49 1.26
N ASP A 73 6.52 -25.58 2.55
CA ASP A 73 7.29 -24.62 3.38
C ASP A 73 6.74 -23.19 3.40
N TYR A 74 5.50 -22.97 2.94
CA TYR A 74 4.82 -21.67 3.09
C TYR A 74 4.41 -21.40 4.53
N LEU A 75 4.08 -22.47 5.27
CA LEU A 75 3.80 -22.43 6.69
C LEU A 75 4.70 -23.43 7.44
N GLN A 76 4.89 -23.15 8.73
CA GLN A 76 5.43 -24.09 9.70
C GLN A 76 4.38 -24.36 10.75
N VAL A 77 4.38 -25.59 11.29
CA VAL A 77 3.54 -26.00 12.41
C VAL A 77 4.42 -26.32 13.60
N ASP A 78 4.09 -25.76 14.76
CA ASP A 78 4.70 -26.17 16.02
C ASP A 78 4.15 -27.55 16.42
N PRO A 79 5.03 -28.57 16.61
CA PRO A 79 4.59 -29.91 16.93
C PRO A 79 3.89 -30.02 18.29
N SER A 80 4.22 -29.13 19.24
CA SER A 80 3.72 -29.16 20.62
C SER A 80 2.37 -28.46 20.76
N THR A 81 2.21 -27.28 20.12
CA THR A 81 1.00 -26.45 20.22
C THR A 81 0.02 -26.68 19.08
N ARG A 82 0.47 -27.29 17.98
CA ARG A 82 -0.28 -27.44 16.72
C ARG A 82 -0.73 -26.10 16.12
N ARG A 83 0.01 -25.04 16.40
CA ARG A 83 -0.22 -23.71 15.84
C ARG A 83 0.66 -23.49 14.61
N TYR A 84 0.20 -22.62 13.70
CA TYR A 84 0.79 -22.40 12.38
C TYR A 84 1.31 -20.97 12.28
N ARG A 85 2.49 -20.82 11.71
CA ARG A 85 3.14 -19.54 11.40
C ARG A 85 3.70 -19.55 9.98
N LEU A 86 4.13 -18.39 9.47
CA LEU A 86 4.80 -18.34 8.18
C LEU A 86 6.05 -19.21 8.14
N GLY A 87 6.24 -19.90 7.02
CA GLY A 87 7.41 -20.73 6.73
C GLY A 87 8.45 -20.01 5.86
N PRO A 88 9.62 -20.62 5.64
CA PRO A 88 10.75 -20.01 4.92
C PRO A 88 10.43 -19.66 3.46
N MET A 89 9.46 -20.31 2.82
CA MET A 89 9.07 -19.98 1.45
C MET A 89 8.51 -18.54 1.32
N ALA A 90 7.91 -17.99 2.38
CA ALA A 90 7.46 -16.60 2.40
C ALA A 90 8.66 -15.63 2.25
N LEU A 91 9.80 -15.92 2.90
CA LEU A 91 11.02 -15.13 2.74
C LEU A 91 11.59 -15.26 1.32
N VAL A 92 11.62 -16.48 0.75
CA VAL A 92 12.13 -16.73 -0.61
C VAL A 92 11.35 -15.93 -1.64
N LEU A 93 10.01 -15.94 -1.57
CA LEU A 93 9.17 -15.15 -2.48
C LEU A 93 9.35 -13.65 -2.29
N GLY A 94 9.40 -13.19 -1.05
CA GLY A 94 9.64 -11.79 -0.73
C GLY A 94 10.99 -11.31 -1.26
N SER A 95 12.07 -12.07 -1.04
CA SER A 95 13.41 -11.76 -1.54
C SER A 95 13.46 -11.74 -3.06
N ALA A 96 12.91 -12.76 -3.74
CA ALA A 96 12.88 -12.80 -5.20
C ALA A 96 12.09 -11.64 -5.83
N TYR A 97 11.08 -11.12 -5.15
CA TYR A 97 10.38 -9.92 -5.55
C TYR A 97 11.25 -8.68 -5.34
N LEU A 98 11.88 -8.54 -4.18
CA LEU A 98 12.75 -7.40 -3.84
C LEU A 98 14.00 -7.36 -4.72
N ASP A 99 14.59 -8.50 -5.07
CA ASP A 99 15.77 -8.61 -5.95
C ASP A 99 15.52 -8.10 -7.38
N ARG A 100 14.25 -8.13 -7.82
CA ARG A 100 13.83 -7.58 -9.13
C ARG A 100 13.53 -6.09 -9.10
N LEU A 101 13.51 -5.49 -7.92
CA LEU A 101 13.30 -4.05 -7.74
C LEU A 101 14.65 -3.34 -7.66
N ASP A 102 15.26 -3.05 -8.84
CA ASP A 102 16.45 -2.17 -8.93
C ASP A 102 16.24 -0.86 -8.16
N LEU A 103 15.00 -0.38 -8.09
CA LEU A 103 14.63 0.84 -7.39
C LEU A 103 14.92 0.79 -5.88
N ARG A 104 14.75 -0.36 -5.22
CA ARG A 104 15.09 -0.50 -3.79
C ARG A 104 16.60 -0.34 -3.58
N ALA A 105 17.42 -0.98 -4.41
CA ALA A 105 18.86 -0.88 -4.34
C ALA A 105 19.35 0.56 -4.54
N LEU A 106 18.71 1.31 -5.43
CA LEU A 106 18.99 2.73 -5.66
C LEU A 106 18.52 3.62 -4.49
N ALA A 107 17.37 3.31 -3.88
CA ALA A 107 16.79 4.10 -2.81
C ALA A 107 17.50 3.92 -1.46
N LEU A 108 18.00 2.73 -1.15
CA LEU A 108 18.51 2.38 0.17
C LEU A 108 19.66 3.31 0.66
N PRO A 109 20.72 3.60 -0.12
CA PRO A 109 21.76 4.54 0.32
C PRO A 109 21.20 5.95 0.58
N LEU A 110 20.27 6.42 -0.24
CA LEU A 110 19.64 7.73 -0.07
C LEU A 110 18.71 7.77 1.17
N MET A 111 18.07 6.67 1.50
CA MET A 111 17.30 6.53 2.74
C MET A 111 18.21 6.60 3.98
N HIS A 112 19.40 6.02 3.93
CA HIS A 112 20.39 6.15 5.00
C HIS A 112 20.81 7.60 5.18
N GLU A 113 21.17 8.30 4.09
CA GLU A 113 21.53 9.73 4.14
C GLU A 113 20.38 10.58 4.71
N LEU A 114 19.14 10.36 4.28
CA LEU A 114 17.96 11.05 4.81
C LEU A 114 17.78 10.78 6.32
N SER A 115 17.96 9.53 6.75
CA SER A 115 17.84 9.18 8.17
C SER A 115 18.91 9.84 9.02
N GLU A 116 20.15 9.90 8.55
CA GLU A 116 21.26 10.59 9.22
C GLU A 116 20.99 12.10 9.32
N ARG A 117 20.58 12.74 8.23
CA ARG A 117 20.33 14.19 8.16
C ARG A 117 19.12 14.65 8.97
N THR A 118 18.08 13.83 9.05
CA THR A 118 16.84 14.16 9.77
C THR A 118 16.84 13.64 11.20
N GLY A 119 17.60 12.59 11.48
CA GLY A 119 17.55 11.84 12.74
C GLY A 119 16.24 11.11 12.94
N GLU A 120 15.50 10.80 11.86
CA GLU A 120 14.19 10.17 11.90
C GLU A 120 14.15 8.89 11.04
N THR A 121 13.12 8.09 11.24
CA THR A 121 12.92 6.87 10.46
C THR A 121 12.52 7.21 9.04
N VAL A 122 13.21 6.60 8.07
CA VAL A 122 12.90 6.69 6.65
C VAL A 122 12.31 5.38 6.18
N THR A 123 11.21 5.42 5.46
CA THR A 123 10.50 4.22 4.98
C THR A 123 10.36 4.23 3.47
N PHE A 124 10.41 3.05 2.88
CA PHE A 124 10.15 2.82 1.47
C PHE A 124 8.87 2.01 1.29
N SER A 125 7.96 2.49 0.46
CA SER A 125 6.65 1.88 0.24
C SER A 125 6.42 1.61 -1.23
N LEU A 126 5.70 0.52 -1.51
CA LEU A 126 5.18 0.19 -2.83
C LEU A 126 3.65 0.22 -2.82
N ARG A 127 3.08 0.58 -3.97
CA ARG A 127 1.63 0.49 -4.18
C ARG A 127 1.23 -0.94 -4.53
N ASN A 128 0.13 -1.41 -3.98
CA ASN A 128 -0.52 -2.66 -4.33
C ASN A 128 -2.02 -2.41 -4.55
N GLY A 129 -2.42 -2.19 -5.81
CA GLY A 129 -3.80 -1.86 -6.16
C GLY A 129 -4.28 -0.59 -5.46
N SER A 130 -5.30 -0.72 -4.62
CA SER A 130 -5.91 0.36 -3.83
C SER A 130 -5.33 0.48 -2.41
N SER A 131 -4.19 -0.17 -2.15
CA SER A 131 -3.44 -0.10 -0.90
C SER A 131 -1.96 0.16 -1.17
N ARG A 132 -1.21 0.38 -0.12
CA ARG A 132 0.25 0.43 -0.16
C ARG A 132 0.84 -0.42 0.95
N MET A 133 2.08 -0.84 0.77
CA MET A 133 2.80 -1.67 1.73
C MET A 133 4.19 -1.10 1.98
N TYR A 134 4.64 -1.13 3.22
CA TYR A 134 6.05 -0.87 3.53
C TYR A 134 6.89 -2.08 3.14
N VAL A 135 7.97 -1.86 2.39
CA VAL A 135 8.90 -2.91 1.96
C VAL A 135 10.30 -2.73 2.54
N ASP A 136 10.62 -1.54 3.03
CA ASP A 136 11.88 -1.28 3.72
C ASP A 136 11.78 -0.11 4.70
N GLN A 137 12.69 -0.05 5.67
CA GLN A 137 12.87 1.08 6.57
C GLN A 137 14.33 1.20 7.04
N VAL A 138 14.78 2.43 7.21
CA VAL A 138 16.02 2.80 7.90
C VAL A 138 15.65 3.54 9.18
N THR A 139 16.09 3.03 10.31
CA THR A 139 15.79 3.65 11.61
C THR A 139 17.03 4.36 12.16
N PRO A 140 16.88 5.55 12.75
CA PRO A 140 18.00 6.25 13.39
C PRO A 140 18.46 5.53 14.66
N ASP A 141 19.69 5.81 15.07
CA ASP A 141 20.20 5.36 16.38
C ASP A 141 19.69 6.29 17.50
N ARG A 142 18.42 6.12 17.85
CA ARG A 142 17.71 6.85 18.92
C ARG A 142 16.85 5.88 19.71
N GLU A 143 16.74 6.10 21.03
CA GLU A 143 15.86 5.31 21.90
C GLU A 143 14.38 5.46 21.48
N ILE A 144 13.91 6.70 21.29
CA ILE A 144 12.54 7.00 20.87
C ILE A 144 12.54 7.27 19.35
N LYS A 145 12.07 6.30 18.59
CA LYS A 145 11.94 6.35 17.14
C LYS A 145 10.66 5.66 16.68
N MET A 146 10.17 6.06 15.51
CA MET A 146 9.09 5.35 14.85
C MET A 146 9.63 4.09 14.18
N SER A 147 8.81 3.04 14.15
CA SER A 147 9.06 1.84 13.35
C SER A 147 7.77 1.40 12.67
N VAL A 148 7.89 0.80 11.49
CA VAL A 148 6.76 0.34 10.70
C VAL A 148 6.80 -1.17 10.50
N ALA A 149 5.64 -1.79 10.39
CA ALA A 149 5.54 -3.21 10.07
C ALA A 149 5.75 -3.41 8.56
N ILE A 150 6.88 -4.00 8.19
CA ILE A 150 7.18 -4.39 6.80
C ILE A 150 6.17 -5.45 6.35
N GLY A 151 5.71 -5.37 5.10
CA GLY A 151 4.72 -6.29 4.51
C GLY A 151 3.26 -5.97 4.86
N ARG A 152 3.00 -5.11 5.83
CA ARG A 152 1.63 -4.74 6.19
C ARG A 152 1.04 -3.73 5.20
N SER A 153 -0.18 -4.03 4.73
CA SER A 153 -0.92 -3.15 3.82
C SER A 153 -1.72 -2.07 4.56
N TYR A 154 -1.80 -0.90 3.93
CA TYR A 154 -2.53 0.26 4.43
C TYR A 154 -3.36 0.90 3.31
N PRO A 155 -4.54 1.47 3.61
CA PRO A 155 -5.36 2.17 2.63
C PRO A 155 -4.65 3.43 2.12
N LEU A 156 -5.04 3.93 0.93
CA LEU A 156 -4.37 5.09 0.32
C LEU A 156 -4.85 6.45 0.84
N HIS A 157 -5.91 6.53 1.66
CA HIS A 157 -6.45 7.80 2.15
C HIS A 157 -5.79 8.31 3.44
N ALA A 158 -5.08 7.47 4.20
CA ALA A 158 -4.58 7.84 5.51
C ALA A 158 -3.05 7.70 5.63
N GLY A 159 -2.41 8.78 6.08
CA GLY A 159 -0.96 8.87 6.24
C GLY A 159 -0.24 9.40 4.99
N SER A 160 0.92 10.02 5.20
CA SER A 160 1.67 10.74 4.15
C SER A 160 2.02 9.85 2.95
N SER A 161 2.65 8.67 3.16
CA SER A 161 2.98 7.76 2.04
C SER A 161 1.74 7.31 1.26
N SER A 162 0.62 7.09 1.94
CA SER A 162 -0.65 6.71 1.33
C SER A 162 -1.20 7.83 0.45
N LYS A 163 -1.32 9.04 1.00
CA LYS A 163 -1.82 10.20 0.28
C LYS A 163 -0.89 10.61 -0.87
N SER A 164 0.43 10.41 -0.74
CA SER A 164 1.38 10.69 -1.83
C SER A 164 1.16 9.77 -3.03
N PHE A 165 0.80 8.50 -2.83
CA PHE A 165 0.37 7.65 -3.95
C PHE A 165 -0.94 8.16 -4.54
N LEU A 166 -1.97 8.33 -3.72
CA LEU A 166 -3.31 8.68 -4.17
C LEU A 166 -3.34 9.99 -4.96
N ALA A 167 -2.57 11.00 -4.53
CA ALA A 167 -2.52 12.31 -5.16
C ALA A 167 -1.97 12.28 -6.60
N PHE A 168 -1.07 11.37 -6.91
CA PHE A 168 -0.42 11.27 -8.24
C PHE A 168 -0.95 10.13 -9.10
N LEU A 169 -2.05 9.46 -8.68
CA LEU A 169 -2.77 8.54 -9.56
C LEU A 169 -3.50 9.31 -10.68
N PRO A 170 -3.80 8.65 -11.81
CA PRO A 170 -4.74 9.18 -12.78
C PRO A 170 -6.07 9.56 -12.13
N GLU A 171 -6.70 10.61 -12.63
CA GLU A 171 -7.91 11.18 -12.06
C GLU A 171 -9.05 10.16 -11.96
N ASP A 172 -9.21 9.32 -12.96
CA ASP A 172 -10.19 8.23 -12.98
C ASP A 172 -9.92 7.15 -11.91
N GLU A 173 -8.65 6.90 -11.57
CA GLU A 173 -8.28 5.99 -10.48
C GLU A 173 -8.53 6.64 -9.10
N GLN A 174 -8.27 7.95 -8.96
CA GLN A 174 -8.57 8.69 -7.75
C GLN A 174 -10.08 8.70 -7.46
N GLU A 175 -10.89 9.06 -8.48
CA GLU A 175 -12.34 9.10 -8.33
C GLU A 175 -12.92 7.73 -8.01
N ARG A 176 -12.46 6.68 -8.66
CA ARG A 176 -12.84 5.30 -8.31
C ARG A 176 -12.48 4.94 -6.87
N TYR A 177 -11.33 5.40 -6.37
CA TYR A 177 -10.95 5.18 -4.99
C TYR A 177 -11.89 5.90 -4.02
N LEU A 178 -12.20 7.18 -4.27
CA LEU A 178 -13.04 8.01 -3.42
C LEU A 178 -14.50 7.55 -3.40
N GLN A 179 -15.03 7.09 -4.55
CA GLN A 179 -16.43 6.66 -4.68
C GLN A 179 -16.69 5.24 -4.15
N ASN A 180 -15.73 4.34 -4.28
CA ASN A 180 -15.93 2.90 -4.03
C ASN A 180 -15.31 2.41 -2.71
N ARG A 181 -14.81 3.31 -1.85
CA ARG A 181 -14.15 2.95 -0.60
C ARG A 181 -14.81 3.62 0.59
N ASP A 182 -15.09 2.79 1.60
CA ASP A 182 -15.30 3.29 2.94
C ASP A 182 -13.95 3.84 3.44
N LEU A 183 -13.88 5.17 3.65
CA LEU A 183 -12.69 5.83 4.17
C LEU A 183 -12.60 5.57 5.68
N ALA A 184 -12.14 4.38 6.04
CA ALA A 184 -12.07 3.93 7.43
C ALA A 184 -11.29 4.92 8.31
N ARG A 185 -11.89 5.30 9.43
CA ARG A 185 -11.24 6.12 10.46
C ARG A 185 -10.19 5.29 11.19
N LEU A 186 -8.93 5.64 11.05
CA LEU A 186 -7.81 4.99 11.76
C LEU A 186 -7.46 5.73 13.06
N THR A 187 -7.67 7.04 13.08
CA THR A 187 -7.51 7.93 14.23
C THR A 187 -8.54 9.05 14.16
N ASP A 188 -8.59 9.92 15.17
CA ASP A 188 -9.49 11.07 15.18
C ASP A 188 -9.14 12.12 14.11
N THR A 189 -7.90 12.16 13.65
CA THR A 189 -7.42 13.09 12.62
C THR A 189 -7.46 12.52 11.19
N THR A 190 -7.84 11.25 11.02
CA THR A 190 -7.99 10.65 9.67
C THR A 190 -9.01 11.43 8.85
N ILE A 191 -8.64 11.83 7.64
CA ILE A 191 -9.57 12.45 6.68
C ILE A 191 -10.49 11.36 6.13
N ILE A 192 -11.77 11.42 6.48
CA ILE A 192 -12.80 10.45 6.05
C ILE A 192 -13.85 11.07 5.13
N ASP A 193 -13.81 12.39 4.96
CA ASP A 193 -14.68 13.11 4.03
C ASP A 193 -14.03 13.15 2.63
N PRO A 194 -14.72 12.66 1.57
CA PRO A 194 -14.15 12.60 0.23
C PRO A 194 -13.80 13.97 -0.37
N GLU A 195 -14.59 15.03 -0.08
CA GLU A 195 -14.33 16.38 -0.61
C GLU A 195 -13.08 16.97 0.04
N ARG A 196 -12.97 16.88 1.36
CA ARG A 196 -11.77 17.30 2.08
C ARG A 196 -10.53 16.54 1.64
N LEU A 197 -10.71 15.24 1.32
CA LEU A 197 -9.59 14.45 0.79
C LEU A 197 -9.19 14.91 -0.61
N ARG A 198 -10.14 15.30 -1.50
CA ARG A 198 -9.81 15.89 -2.81
C ARG A 198 -9.00 17.17 -2.69
N ASP A 199 -9.39 18.08 -1.80
CA ASP A 199 -8.67 19.33 -1.56
C ASP A 199 -7.24 19.05 -1.05
N GLU A 200 -7.09 18.12 -0.13
CA GLU A 200 -5.77 17.71 0.35
C GLU A 200 -4.92 17.08 -0.76
N LEU A 201 -5.51 16.22 -1.63
CA LEU A 201 -4.80 15.64 -2.77
C LEU A 201 -4.38 16.70 -3.80
N ALA A 202 -5.18 17.72 -4.03
CA ALA A 202 -4.82 18.86 -4.89
C ALA A 202 -3.61 19.61 -4.30
N THR A 203 -3.67 19.93 -3.02
CA THR A 203 -2.55 20.56 -2.28
C THR A 203 -1.27 19.73 -2.35
N ILE A 204 -1.37 18.40 -2.22
CA ILE A 204 -0.23 17.48 -2.35
C ILE A 204 0.37 17.53 -3.76
N ARG A 205 -0.47 17.58 -4.80
CA ARG A 205 0.02 17.69 -6.19
C ARG A 205 0.79 18.99 -6.44
N GLU A 206 0.30 20.10 -5.89
CA GLU A 206 0.93 21.41 -6.04
C GLU A 206 2.29 21.47 -5.35
N ARG A 207 2.39 20.99 -4.10
CA ARG A 207 3.63 21.04 -3.32
C ARG A 207 4.59 19.88 -3.56
N GLY A 208 4.13 18.79 -4.20
CA GLY A 208 4.95 17.61 -4.51
C GLY A 208 5.07 16.57 -3.39
N TYR A 209 4.61 16.83 -2.19
CA TYR A 209 4.70 15.94 -1.04
C TYR A 209 3.43 15.94 -0.18
N ALA A 210 3.22 14.86 0.55
CA ALA A 210 2.12 14.71 1.50
C ALA A 210 2.63 14.84 2.95
N VAL A 211 1.84 15.47 3.80
CA VAL A 211 2.06 15.56 5.26
C VAL A 211 0.99 14.75 5.96
N SER A 212 1.36 14.10 7.04
CA SER A 212 0.40 13.44 7.96
C SER A 212 0.81 13.70 9.39
N LEU A 213 -0.09 14.28 10.14
CA LEU A 213 0.04 14.46 11.58
C LEU A 213 -1.04 13.62 12.25
N GLU A 214 -0.63 12.44 12.72
CA GLU A 214 -1.45 11.48 13.45
C GLU A 214 -2.58 10.79 12.66
N GLU A 215 -2.74 11.01 11.34
CA GLU A 215 -3.85 10.46 10.56
C GLU A 215 -3.91 8.92 10.52
N ARG A 216 -2.77 8.24 10.50
CA ARG A 216 -2.69 6.78 10.47
C ARG A 216 -2.46 6.17 11.86
N GLN A 217 -1.74 6.87 12.69
CA GLN A 217 -1.33 6.40 14.02
C GLN A 217 -1.15 7.62 14.92
N ALA A 218 -1.81 7.61 16.08
CA ALA A 218 -1.66 8.64 17.08
C ALA A 218 -0.18 8.78 17.50
N GLY A 219 0.26 10.01 17.74
CA GLY A 219 1.64 10.34 18.11
C GLY A 219 2.65 10.30 16.97
N ALA A 220 2.25 10.01 15.72
CA ALA A 220 3.14 9.91 14.57
C ALA A 220 3.01 11.12 13.62
N GLY A 221 4.13 11.78 13.31
CA GLY A 221 4.25 12.77 12.24
C GLY A 221 5.04 12.19 11.06
N SER A 222 4.69 12.57 9.83
CA SER A 222 5.42 12.11 8.63
C SER A 222 5.22 13.03 7.43
N VAL A 223 6.24 13.06 6.56
CA VAL A 223 6.21 13.64 5.21
C VAL A 223 6.58 12.54 4.23
N ALA A 224 5.91 12.48 3.07
CA ALA A 224 6.20 11.52 2.02
C ALA A 224 6.13 12.16 0.64
N ALA A 225 7.00 11.70 -0.26
CA ALA A 225 6.97 12.06 -1.67
C ALA A 225 6.98 10.80 -2.54
N PRO A 226 6.32 10.84 -3.72
CA PRO A 226 6.29 9.71 -4.63
C PRO A 226 7.57 9.65 -5.47
N ILE A 227 7.96 8.43 -5.82
CA ILE A 227 8.90 8.16 -6.90
C ILE A 227 8.06 7.79 -8.12
N ARG A 228 8.25 8.53 -9.23
CA ARG A 228 7.42 8.41 -10.43
C ARG A 228 8.18 7.77 -11.57
N ASP A 229 7.49 6.97 -12.35
CA ASP A 229 8.02 6.41 -13.59
C ASP A 229 8.01 7.44 -14.74
N ARG A 230 8.46 7.01 -15.93
CA ARG A 230 8.46 7.83 -17.15
C ARG A 230 7.07 8.37 -17.53
N ALA A 231 6.00 7.66 -17.17
CA ALA A 231 4.63 8.07 -17.44
C ALA A 231 4.06 9.00 -16.34
N GLY A 232 4.85 9.36 -15.34
CA GLY A 232 4.44 10.18 -14.20
C GLY A 232 3.65 9.41 -13.13
N ARG A 233 3.54 8.08 -13.24
CA ARG A 233 2.80 7.26 -12.28
C ARG A 233 3.62 7.02 -11.02
N PRO A 234 3.03 7.14 -9.84
CA PRO A 234 3.71 6.87 -8.58
C PRO A 234 3.88 5.36 -8.40
N ILE A 235 5.11 4.88 -8.54
CA ILE A 235 5.47 3.45 -8.42
C ILE A 235 5.98 3.09 -7.02
N ALA A 236 6.60 4.05 -6.34
CA ALA A 236 7.05 3.92 -4.97
C ALA A 236 6.87 5.25 -4.22
N ALA A 237 7.06 5.23 -2.90
CA ALA A 237 7.13 6.44 -2.09
C ALA A 237 8.17 6.28 -1.00
N ILE A 238 8.94 7.34 -0.75
CA ILE A 238 9.77 7.47 0.44
C ILE A 238 9.05 8.37 1.42
N SER A 239 9.10 8.03 2.71
CA SER A 239 8.64 8.94 3.76
C SER A 239 9.63 9.00 4.92
N VAL A 240 9.71 10.19 5.51
CA VAL A 240 10.39 10.44 6.79
C VAL A 240 9.31 10.50 7.86
N CYS A 241 9.47 9.77 8.96
CA CYS A 241 8.48 9.72 10.03
C CYS A 241 9.15 9.68 11.42
N GLY A 242 8.54 10.39 12.35
CA GLY A 242 9.00 10.51 13.74
C GLY A 242 7.84 10.75 14.70
N PRO A 243 8.12 10.82 16.03
CA PRO A 243 7.15 11.30 17.01
C PRO A 243 6.65 12.70 16.64
N VAL A 244 5.31 12.89 16.65
CA VAL A 244 4.65 14.10 16.12
C VAL A 244 5.18 15.39 16.72
N GLU A 245 5.45 15.40 18.02
CA GLU A 245 5.93 16.60 18.74
C GLU A 245 7.30 17.06 18.20
N ARG A 246 8.21 16.13 17.99
CA ARG A 246 9.53 16.43 17.44
C ARG A 246 9.44 16.74 15.94
N PHE A 247 8.57 16.03 15.23
CA PHE A 247 8.43 16.12 13.79
C PHE A 247 7.85 17.46 13.32
N ARG A 248 6.98 18.09 14.12
CA ARG A 248 6.44 19.43 13.84
C ARG A 248 7.54 20.49 13.61
N GLY A 249 8.66 20.39 14.35
CA GLY A 249 9.80 21.30 14.19
C GLY A 249 10.68 21.03 12.96
N GLN A 250 10.37 20.01 12.18
CA GLN A 250 11.17 19.61 11.00
C GLN A 250 10.47 19.91 9.65
N MET A 251 9.33 20.60 9.69
CA MET A 251 8.52 20.84 8.49
C MET A 251 9.19 21.72 7.44
N ASP A 252 10.19 22.53 7.82
CA ASP A 252 10.97 23.33 6.89
C ASP A 252 12.22 22.60 6.38
N ILE A 253 12.64 21.51 7.03
CA ILE A 253 13.87 20.78 6.75
C ILE A 253 13.59 19.51 5.92
N VAL A 254 12.63 18.71 6.33
CA VAL A 254 12.37 17.39 5.74
C VAL A 254 11.84 17.45 4.31
N PRO A 255 10.84 18.31 3.96
CA PRO A 255 10.26 18.29 2.63
C PRO A 255 11.27 18.56 1.50
N PRO A 256 12.13 19.58 1.54
CA PRO A 256 13.09 19.83 0.46
C PRO A 256 14.09 18.69 0.29
N LEU A 257 14.59 18.09 1.38
CA LEU A 257 15.51 16.97 1.34
C LEU A 257 14.85 15.73 0.71
N LEU A 258 13.63 15.46 1.09
CA LEU A 258 12.86 14.32 0.60
C LEU A 258 12.51 14.47 -0.88
N LEU A 259 12.10 15.66 -1.31
CA LEU A 259 11.81 15.96 -2.71
C LEU A 259 13.04 15.77 -3.59
N ASP A 260 14.20 16.28 -3.17
CA ASP A 260 15.45 16.12 -3.93
C ASP A 260 15.76 14.64 -4.20
N VAL A 261 15.63 13.79 -3.18
CA VAL A 261 15.83 12.34 -3.28
C VAL A 261 14.80 11.70 -4.21
N CYS A 262 13.51 11.97 -4.01
CA CYS A 262 12.45 11.32 -4.78
C CYS A 262 12.43 11.77 -6.24
N ASP A 263 12.69 13.05 -6.52
CA ASP A 263 12.81 13.57 -7.88
C ASP A 263 14.09 13.07 -8.55
N GLY A 264 15.20 12.93 -7.81
CA GLY A 264 16.42 12.31 -8.30
C GLY A 264 16.20 10.87 -8.77
N LEU A 265 15.53 10.05 -7.95
CA LEU A 265 15.16 8.68 -8.31
C LEU A 265 14.15 8.63 -9.47
N SER A 266 13.17 9.53 -9.48
CA SER A 266 12.20 9.62 -10.59
C SER A 266 12.89 9.98 -11.92
N ARG A 267 13.84 10.89 -11.91
CA ARG A 267 14.66 11.21 -13.12
C ARG A 267 15.46 10.01 -13.62
N GLN A 268 16.05 9.21 -12.73
CA GLN A 268 16.74 7.97 -13.10
C GLN A 268 15.81 6.94 -13.75
N LEU A 269 14.52 6.96 -13.39
CA LEU A 269 13.48 6.14 -13.99
C LEU A 269 12.87 6.76 -15.26
N GLY A 270 13.45 7.86 -15.75
CA GLY A 270 13.03 8.53 -16.98
C GLY A 270 11.84 9.49 -16.82
N HIS A 271 11.44 9.79 -15.59
CA HIS A 271 10.47 10.85 -15.34
C HIS A 271 11.07 12.21 -15.67
N ARG A 272 10.37 13.00 -16.49
CA ARG A 272 10.73 14.39 -16.77
C ARG A 272 9.75 15.27 -16.00
N THR A 273 10.21 15.97 -14.99
CA THR A 273 9.48 17.11 -14.43
C THR A 273 9.38 18.14 -15.56
N ASN A 274 8.15 18.50 -15.96
CA ASN A 274 7.95 19.70 -16.77
C ASN A 274 8.41 20.87 -15.91
N GLY A 275 9.69 21.22 -16.03
CA GLY A 275 10.23 22.41 -15.40
C GLY A 275 9.54 23.61 -15.98
N HIS A 276 9.01 24.46 -15.14
CA HIS A 276 8.89 25.88 -15.47
C HIS A 276 10.35 26.39 -15.55
N ASP A 277 10.87 26.51 -16.77
CA ASP A 277 11.95 27.44 -17.08
C ASP A 277 11.41 28.86 -17.06
#